data_e0da43c2f1671c51c62f39a1dd8f3906
#
_entry.id   e0da43c2f1671c51c62f39a1dd8f3906
#
_cell.length_a   1.000
_cell.length_b   1.000
_cell.length_c   1.000
_cell.angle_alpha   90.00
_cell.angle_beta   90.00
_cell.angle_gamma   90.00
#
_symmetry.space_group_name_H-M   'P 1'
#
loop_
_entity.id
_entity.type
_entity.pdbx_description
1 polymer ?
#
loop_
_entity_poly.entity_id
_entity_poly.type
_entity_poly.pdbx_seq_one_letter_code
_entity_poly.pdbx_strand_id
1 'polypeptide(L)'
;MLSTFFKRLSKDCNGNILTITAAALPLVMGSAGLATDTIQWTLWKRQLQRAADSAAIAGVYQRATDSGATTKVSTAVCHDINLNLHTNMSLLGTSPCTGSGGSPSTLAYPADTTYSTNQVTVVLKVQQSLPFSSMFLSTPPTITATATAASVSAGGSACVEALATSGTGIYNNGNTTVKAPTCILFSNSTSANSASAGGSSSVTAKAIAAVGGIQQSNNWSVQQYIPYSPALPDPFANVTPDPNAMNCTTAALTENTDFATLGTTNCFSDMSIGSNKTLNVPANFGPIYINGGDIDLKGSFNCNGCTLVLTNKNTASNARIGTVSSNAQATNTITAPTSGTFKGIAIYQDRRATGNTNKVNGGSGSVLSGALYFPRDTLQINGTGDVVSLCAMFVANYVVFTGTSSIAISSPDDTACSGVGMPSNSATKMVRLIA
;
A
#
# COMPACT_ATOMS: atom_id res chain seq x y z
N MET A 1 15.10 -72.93 -45.49
CA MET A 1 13.98 -71.91 -45.67
C MET A 1 14.49 -70.46 -45.63
N LEU A 2 15.35 -70.07 -44.75
CA LEU A 2 15.83 -68.67 -44.62
C LEU A 2 16.66 -68.24 -45.90
N SER A 3 17.48 -69.12 -46.43
CA SER A 3 18.38 -68.80 -47.64
C SER A 3 17.54 -68.58 -48.90
N THR A 4 16.44 -69.26 -49.11
CA THR A 4 15.50 -69.05 -50.19
C THR A 4 14.66 -67.78 -50.07
N PHE A 5 14.39 -67.35 -48.86
CA PHE A 5 13.68 -66.11 -48.56
C PHE A 5 14.62 -64.88 -48.92
N PHE A 6 15.82 -64.90 -48.45
CA PHE A 6 16.81 -63.85 -48.78
C PHE A 6 17.20 -63.77 -50.30
N LYS A 7 17.26 -64.95 -51.04
CA LYS A 7 17.45 -64.97 -52.48
C LYS A 7 16.25 -64.40 -53.26
N ARG A 8 15.01 -64.55 -52.75
CA ARG A 8 13.83 -63.94 -53.36
C ARG A 8 13.82 -62.42 -53.13
N LEU A 9 14.14 -61.99 -51.91
CA LEU A 9 14.21 -60.56 -51.58
C LEU A 9 15.25 -59.81 -52.40
N SER A 10 16.39 -60.45 -52.73
CA SER A 10 17.47 -59.80 -53.55
C SER A 10 17.17 -59.73 -55.03
N LYS A 11 16.11 -60.43 -55.52
CA LYS A 11 15.68 -60.39 -56.93
C LYS A 11 14.35 -59.67 -57.14
N ASP A 12 13.70 -59.19 -56.09
CA ASP A 12 12.42 -58.50 -56.18
C ASP A 12 12.68 -57.02 -56.47
N CYS A 13 12.52 -56.59 -57.69
CA CYS A 13 12.64 -55.20 -58.11
C CYS A 13 11.48 -54.32 -57.63
N ASN A 14 10.45 -54.89 -56.97
CA ASN A 14 9.36 -54.15 -56.33
C ASN A 14 9.66 -53.77 -54.86
N GLY A 15 10.89 -54.13 -54.40
CA GLY A 15 11.35 -53.82 -53.04
C GLY A 15 11.72 -52.36 -52.76
N ASN A 16 11.40 -51.47 -53.69
CA ASN A 16 11.74 -50.02 -53.55
C ASN A 16 11.06 -49.37 -52.36
N ILE A 17 9.86 -49.84 -51.97
CA ILE A 17 9.14 -49.38 -50.78
C ILE A 17 9.91 -49.75 -49.50
N LEU A 18 10.48 -50.91 -49.36
CA LEU A 18 11.16 -51.37 -48.14
C LEU A 18 12.47 -50.56 -47.93
N THR A 19 13.22 -50.29 -49.02
CA THR A 19 14.44 -49.46 -48.95
C THR A 19 14.13 -48.02 -48.67
N ILE A 20 13.10 -47.46 -49.29
CA ILE A 20 12.66 -46.09 -49.00
C ILE A 20 12.15 -45.99 -47.56
N THR A 21 11.36 -46.95 -47.09
CA THR A 21 10.87 -46.99 -45.70
C THR A 21 12.01 -47.14 -44.70
N ALA A 22 12.99 -48.01 -44.97
CA ALA A 22 14.17 -48.18 -44.13
C ALA A 22 15.06 -46.94 -44.05
N ALA A 23 15.15 -46.14 -45.12
CA ALA A 23 15.87 -44.87 -45.13
C ALA A 23 15.05 -43.73 -44.50
N ALA A 24 13.74 -43.70 -44.70
CA ALA A 24 12.86 -42.66 -44.21
C ALA A 24 12.53 -42.79 -42.70
N LEU A 25 12.45 -44.01 -42.18
CA LEU A 25 12.05 -44.28 -40.79
C LEU A 25 12.99 -43.62 -39.75
N PRO A 26 14.32 -43.68 -39.88
CA PRO A 26 15.22 -42.97 -38.99
C PRO A 26 15.06 -41.43 -39.05
N LEU A 27 14.78 -40.87 -40.22
CA LEU A 27 14.54 -39.44 -40.41
C LEU A 27 13.23 -39.01 -39.74
N VAL A 28 12.18 -39.80 -39.90
CA VAL A 28 10.88 -39.53 -39.25
C VAL A 28 10.99 -39.67 -37.73
N MET A 29 11.64 -40.70 -37.23
CA MET A 29 11.88 -40.89 -35.80
C MET A 29 12.76 -39.78 -35.23
N GLY A 30 13.83 -39.38 -35.93
CA GLY A 30 14.73 -38.32 -35.53
C GLY A 30 14.03 -36.95 -35.49
N SER A 31 13.23 -36.62 -36.49
CA SER A 31 12.47 -35.37 -36.55
C SER A 31 11.36 -35.31 -35.48
N ALA A 32 10.64 -36.41 -35.28
CA ALA A 32 9.63 -36.49 -34.20
C ALA A 32 10.28 -36.37 -32.81
N GLY A 33 11.42 -36.99 -32.59
CA GLY A 33 12.18 -36.89 -31.35
C GLY A 33 12.70 -35.48 -31.07
N LEU A 34 13.28 -34.81 -32.08
CA LEU A 34 13.72 -33.41 -31.97
C LEU A 34 12.54 -32.45 -31.71
N ALA A 35 11.39 -32.72 -32.35
CA ALA A 35 10.18 -31.95 -32.07
C ALA A 35 9.72 -32.09 -30.58
N THR A 36 9.80 -33.31 -30.03
CA THR A 36 9.48 -33.54 -28.60
C THR A 36 10.43 -32.79 -27.66
N ASP A 37 11.74 -32.85 -27.93
CA ASP A 37 12.76 -32.14 -27.17
C ASP A 37 12.56 -30.60 -27.26
N THR A 38 12.21 -30.09 -28.44
CA THR A 38 11.90 -28.64 -28.63
C THR A 38 10.70 -28.21 -27.86
N ILE A 39 9.65 -29.03 -27.81
CA ILE A 39 8.46 -28.77 -26.96
C ILE A 39 8.88 -28.73 -25.49
N GLN A 40 9.69 -29.66 -25.01
CA GLN A 40 10.17 -29.68 -23.63
C GLN A 40 11.00 -28.45 -23.28
N TRP A 41 11.89 -27.98 -24.15
CA TRP A 41 12.65 -26.73 -23.96
C TRP A 41 11.72 -25.52 -23.89
N THR A 42 10.67 -25.49 -24.70
CA THR A 42 9.67 -24.41 -24.69
C THR A 42 8.88 -24.41 -23.39
N LEU A 43 8.48 -25.57 -22.87
CA LEU A 43 7.82 -25.70 -21.59
C LEU A 43 8.72 -25.22 -20.44
N TRP A 44 10.00 -25.61 -20.43
CA TRP A 44 10.96 -25.14 -19.44
C TRP A 44 11.18 -23.62 -19.53
N LYS A 45 11.29 -23.06 -20.73
CA LYS A 45 11.40 -21.61 -20.92
C LYS A 45 10.21 -20.87 -20.30
N ARG A 46 8.98 -21.33 -20.53
CA ARG A 46 7.77 -20.73 -19.98
C ARG A 46 7.74 -20.84 -18.45
N GLN A 47 8.13 -21.97 -17.91
CA GLN A 47 8.15 -22.19 -16.47
C GLN A 47 9.23 -21.34 -15.78
N LEU A 48 10.43 -21.29 -16.34
CA LEU A 48 11.50 -20.40 -15.87
C LEU A 48 11.07 -18.94 -15.92
N GLN A 49 10.39 -18.52 -16.98
CA GLN A 49 9.92 -17.15 -17.10
C GLN A 49 8.90 -16.80 -16.01
N ARG A 50 7.93 -17.68 -15.76
CA ARG A 50 6.95 -17.48 -14.66
C ARG A 50 7.64 -17.39 -13.31
N ALA A 51 8.61 -18.25 -13.03
CA ALA A 51 9.35 -18.23 -11.79
C ALA A 51 10.22 -16.96 -11.67
N ALA A 52 10.85 -16.51 -12.76
CA ALA A 52 11.62 -15.26 -12.77
C ALA A 52 10.73 -14.03 -12.56
N ASP A 53 9.58 -13.97 -13.25
CA ASP A 53 8.61 -12.88 -13.14
C ASP A 53 8.09 -12.75 -11.69
N SER A 54 7.66 -13.87 -11.11
CA SER A 54 7.17 -13.91 -9.73
C SER A 54 8.24 -13.53 -8.73
N ALA A 55 9.44 -14.10 -8.86
CA ALA A 55 10.57 -13.81 -7.98
C ALA A 55 11.05 -12.35 -8.07
N ALA A 56 11.04 -11.75 -9.26
CA ALA A 56 11.36 -10.34 -9.42
C ALA A 56 10.34 -9.44 -8.71
N ILE A 57 9.04 -9.74 -8.84
CA ILE A 57 7.97 -9.04 -8.13
C ILE A 57 8.15 -9.17 -6.61
N ALA A 58 8.33 -10.39 -6.09
CA ALA A 58 8.55 -10.64 -4.66
C ALA A 58 9.76 -9.86 -4.13
N GLY A 59 10.84 -9.83 -4.89
CA GLY A 59 12.05 -9.07 -4.57
C GLY A 59 11.79 -7.56 -4.47
N VAL A 60 10.99 -6.99 -5.38
CA VAL A 60 10.65 -5.56 -5.35
C VAL A 60 9.75 -5.21 -4.19
N TYR A 61 8.77 -6.05 -3.86
CA TYR A 61 7.94 -5.84 -2.67
C TYR A 61 8.80 -5.75 -1.41
N GLN A 62 9.73 -6.70 -1.24
CA GLN A 62 10.63 -6.70 -0.09
C GLN A 62 11.56 -5.47 -0.09
N ARG A 63 12.09 -5.08 -1.25
CA ARG A 63 12.96 -3.90 -1.39
C ARG A 63 12.22 -2.59 -1.11
N ALA A 64 10.95 -2.50 -1.45
CA ALA A 64 10.13 -1.32 -1.23
C ALA A 64 9.74 -1.13 0.25
N THR A 65 9.60 -2.24 1.01
CA THR A 65 9.22 -2.21 2.43
C THR A 65 10.40 -2.01 3.37
N ASP A 66 11.58 -2.55 3.05
CA ASP A 66 12.75 -2.57 3.96
C ASP A 66 13.85 -1.56 3.58
N SER A 67 13.52 -0.47 2.95
CA SER A 67 14.49 0.62 2.64
C SER A 67 15.79 0.14 1.97
N GLY A 68 15.72 -0.96 1.19
CA GLY A 68 16.83 -1.44 0.37
C GLY A 68 17.72 -2.54 0.97
N ALA A 69 17.33 -3.18 2.08
CA ALA A 69 18.09 -4.29 2.66
C ALA A 69 18.17 -5.50 1.72
N THR A 70 19.33 -5.69 1.05
CA THR A 70 19.52 -6.70 0.00
C THR A 70 19.39 -8.15 0.48
N THR A 71 19.75 -8.43 1.75
CA THR A 71 19.64 -9.77 2.33
C THR A 71 18.21 -10.28 2.39
N LYS A 72 17.27 -9.44 2.80
CA LYS A 72 15.85 -9.81 2.85
C LYS A 72 15.26 -9.94 1.45
N VAL A 73 15.71 -9.12 0.51
CA VAL A 73 15.31 -9.21 -0.90
C VAL A 73 15.74 -10.55 -1.48
N SER A 74 17.00 -10.97 -1.26
CA SER A 74 17.47 -12.27 -1.74
C SER A 74 16.68 -13.43 -1.13
N THR A 75 16.34 -13.34 0.16
CA THR A 75 15.51 -14.37 0.84
C THR A 75 14.11 -14.46 0.20
N ALA A 76 13.47 -13.34 -0.08
CA ALA A 76 12.16 -13.31 -0.73
C ALA A 76 12.21 -13.89 -2.15
N VAL A 77 13.21 -13.50 -2.95
CA VAL A 77 13.46 -14.04 -4.29
C VAL A 77 13.66 -15.55 -4.25
N CYS A 78 14.51 -16.05 -3.36
CA CYS A 78 14.80 -17.47 -3.23
C CYS A 78 13.56 -18.28 -2.80
N HIS A 79 12.81 -17.75 -1.84
CA HIS A 79 11.57 -18.39 -1.40
C HIS A 79 10.58 -18.54 -2.54
N ASP A 80 10.40 -17.48 -3.33
CA ASP A 80 9.46 -17.47 -4.44
C ASP A 80 9.90 -18.37 -5.61
N ILE A 81 11.21 -18.42 -5.91
CA ILE A 81 11.75 -19.37 -6.89
C ILE A 81 11.42 -20.81 -6.47
N ASN A 82 11.62 -21.16 -5.19
CA ASN A 82 11.35 -22.49 -4.67
C ASN A 82 9.87 -22.87 -4.72
N LEU A 83 8.96 -21.92 -4.56
CA LEU A 83 7.52 -22.14 -4.67
C LEU A 83 7.08 -22.37 -6.13
N ASN A 84 7.72 -21.73 -7.08
CA ASN A 84 7.27 -21.69 -8.48
C ASN A 84 8.09 -22.59 -9.42
N LEU A 85 9.20 -23.14 -8.96
CA LEU A 85 10.03 -24.01 -9.76
C LEU A 85 9.67 -25.49 -9.52
N HIS A 86 9.50 -26.25 -10.59
CA HIS A 86 9.30 -27.69 -10.48
C HIS A 86 10.57 -28.41 -9.98
N THR A 87 10.38 -29.43 -9.15
CA THR A 87 11.46 -30.22 -8.52
C THR A 87 12.38 -30.95 -9.51
N ASN A 88 11.96 -31.09 -10.78
CA ASN A 88 12.72 -31.76 -11.84
C ASN A 88 13.65 -30.80 -12.64
N MET A 89 13.70 -29.52 -12.28
CA MET A 89 14.60 -28.54 -12.90
C MET A 89 15.74 -28.17 -11.97
N SER A 90 16.96 -28.41 -12.41
CA SER A 90 18.19 -28.00 -11.73
C SER A 90 18.67 -26.68 -12.28
N LEU A 91 18.59 -25.60 -11.50
CA LEU A 91 19.06 -24.28 -11.91
C LEU A 91 20.59 -24.21 -11.90
N LEU A 92 21.13 -23.55 -12.90
CA LEU A 92 22.53 -23.11 -12.94
C LEU A 92 22.66 -21.82 -12.13
N GLY A 93 22.79 -21.91 -10.82
CA GLY A 93 22.89 -20.76 -9.93
C GLY A 93 24.08 -20.85 -9.00
N THR A 94 24.71 -19.69 -8.75
CA THR A 94 25.92 -19.59 -7.93
C THR A 94 25.66 -18.98 -6.54
N SER A 95 24.41 -18.82 -6.11
CA SER A 95 24.05 -18.17 -4.83
C SER A 95 23.33 -16.82 -5.03
N PRO A 96 22.36 -16.42 -4.20
CA PRO A 96 22.49 -16.27 -2.76
C PRO A 96 21.55 -17.14 -1.91
N CYS A 97 20.90 -18.14 -2.48
CA CYS A 97 19.95 -18.97 -1.75
C CYS A 97 20.64 -20.04 -0.92
N THR A 98 20.40 -20.03 0.38
CA THR A 98 20.86 -21.11 1.29
C THR A 98 19.72 -22.11 1.45
N GLY A 99 19.91 -23.35 1.00
CA GLY A 99 18.93 -24.43 1.12
C GLY A 99 18.84 -25.31 -0.12
N SER A 100 17.96 -26.32 -0.11
CA SER A 100 17.78 -27.31 -1.18
C SER A 100 17.01 -26.78 -2.42
N GLY A 101 16.80 -25.49 -2.52
CA GLY A 101 16.13 -24.85 -3.65
C GLY A 101 17.10 -24.29 -4.67
N GLY A 102 16.64 -24.11 -5.90
CA GLY A 102 17.46 -23.52 -6.96
C GLY A 102 17.78 -22.06 -6.72
N SER A 103 19.03 -21.67 -6.91
CA SER A 103 19.47 -20.28 -6.84
C SER A 103 19.39 -19.60 -8.22
N PRO A 104 19.08 -18.28 -8.27
CA PRO A 104 19.21 -17.55 -9.54
C PRO A 104 20.66 -17.51 -10.00
N SER A 105 20.88 -17.52 -11.32
CA SER A 105 22.22 -17.35 -11.88
C SER A 105 22.69 -15.90 -11.75
N THR A 106 21.76 -14.95 -11.67
CA THR A 106 22.03 -13.53 -11.39
C THR A 106 20.87 -12.94 -10.64
N LEU A 107 21.18 -12.25 -9.56
CA LEU A 107 20.27 -11.36 -8.83
C LEU A 107 20.91 -9.98 -8.81
N ALA A 108 20.27 -9.01 -9.44
CA ALA A 108 20.78 -7.65 -9.57
C ALA A 108 19.78 -6.62 -9.10
N TYR A 109 20.29 -5.48 -8.67
CA TYR A 109 19.52 -4.34 -8.16
C TYR A 109 19.83 -3.11 -9.00
N PRO A 110 19.33 -3.04 -10.26
CA PRO A 110 19.62 -1.91 -11.13
C PRO A 110 19.13 -0.60 -10.48
N ALA A 111 19.86 0.46 -10.68
CA ALA A 111 19.45 1.81 -10.38
C ALA A 111 19.06 2.47 -11.71
N ASP A 112 17.78 2.76 -11.88
CA ASP A 112 17.27 3.48 -13.04
C ASP A 112 16.39 4.62 -12.54
N THR A 113 16.75 5.83 -12.95
CA THR A 113 16.02 7.05 -12.59
C THR A 113 14.69 7.18 -13.30
N THR A 114 14.49 6.46 -14.42
CA THR A 114 13.28 6.53 -15.24
C THR A 114 12.10 5.84 -14.57
N TYR A 115 12.33 4.68 -13.97
CA TYR A 115 11.26 3.89 -13.37
C TYR A 115 11.25 3.96 -11.85
N SER A 116 12.35 3.63 -11.19
CA SER A 116 12.48 3.65 -9.73
C SER A 116 13.89 3.21 -9.30
N THR A 117 14.32 3.65 -8.14
CA THR A 117 15.50 3.08 -7.47
C THR A 117 15.23 1.67 -6.92
N ASN A 118 13.96 1.25 -6.83
CA ASN A 118 13.57 -0.07 -6.33
C ASN A 118 13.29 -1.04 -7.49
N GLN A 119 14.34 -1.48 -8.16
CA GLN A 119 14.27 -2.50 -9.21
C GLN A 119 14.96 -3.78 -8.76
N VAL A 120 14.44 -4.91 -9.20
CA VAL A 120 15.05 -6.23 -8.99
C VAL A 120 15.02 -6.98 -10.31
N THR A 121 16.20 -7.42 -10.75
CA THR A 121 16.36 -8.28 -11.92
C THR A 121 16.76 -9.68 -11.49
N VAL A 122 16.01 -10.67 -11.94
CA VAL A 122 16.24 -12.09 -11.69
C VAL A 122 16.53 -12.79 -13.00
N VAL A 123 17.63 -13.51 -13.08
CA VAL A 123 18.00 -14.35 -14.23
C VAL A 123 18.07 -15.80 -13.78
N LEU A 124 17.26 -16.65 -14.38
CA LEU A 124 17.25 -18.09 -14.16
C LEU A 124 17.80 -18.81 -15.40
N LYS A 125 18.64 -19.81 -15.18
CA LYS A 125 19.21 -20.64 -16.24
C LYS A 125 19.06 -22.10 -15.90
N VAL A 126 18.72 -22.90 -16.90
CA VAL A 126 18.74 -24.37 -16.82
C VAL A 126 19.47 -24.93 -18.01
N GLN A 127 20.23 -25.99 -17.78
CA GLN A 127 20.93 -26.74 -18.81
C GLN A 127 20.75 -28.22 -18.48
N GLN A 128 19.95 -28.89 -19.27
CA GLN A 128 19.63 -30.29 -19.04
C GLN A 128 19.51 -31.04 -20.35
N SER A 129 20.15 -32.21 -20.43
CA SER A 129 20.10 -33.07 -21.61
C SER A 129 18.73 -33.70 -21.78
N LEU A 130 18.28 -33.80 -23.01
CA LEU A 130 17.08 -34.51 -23.43
C LEU A 130 17.43 -35.70 -24.33
N PRO A 131 16.58 -36.75 -24.34
CA PRO A 131 16.96 -38.03 -24.94
C PRO A 131 17.37 -37.94 -26.40
N PHE A 132 16.64 -37.17 -27.23
CA PHE A 132 16.90 -37.13 -28.66
C PHE A 132 17.99 -36.11 -29.04
N SER A 133 17.95 -34.94 -28.43
CA SER A 133 18.98 -33.91 -28.70
C SER A 133 20.37 -34.32 -28.19
N SER A 134 20.45 -35.14 -27.12
CA SER A 134 21.73 -35.68 -26.62
C SER A 134 22.44 -36.62 -27.59
N MET A 135 21.73 -37.15 -28.58
CA MET A 135 22.34 -37.94 -29.64
C MET A 135 23.14 -37.09 -30.65
N PHE A 136 22.85 -35.80 -30.73
CA PHE A 136 23.43 -34.88 -31.72
C PHE A 136 24.24 -33.75 -31.06
N LEU A 137 23.91 -33.39 -29.80
CA LEU A 137 24.55 -32.30 -29.08
C LEU A 137 25.36 -32.84 -27.90
N SER A 138 26.63 -32.62 -27.91
CA SER A 138 27.53 -32.97 -26.79
C SER A 138 27.25 -32.11 -25.54
N THR A 139 26.72 -30.90 -25.71
CA THR A 139 26.38 -29.98 -24.66
C THR A 139 24.92 -29.52 -24.82
N PRO A 140 24.04 -29.70 -23.85
CA PRO A 140 22.68 -29.24 -23.94
C PRO A 140 22.58 -27.70 -24.04
N PRO A 141 21.59 -27.17 -24.75
CA PRO A 141 21.38 -25.73 -24.81
C PRO A 141 21.04 -25.16 -23.45
N THR A 142 21.58 -23.99 -23.15
CA THR A 142 21.20 -23.23 -21.92
C THR A 142 19.93 -22.44 -22.19
N ILE A 143 18.89 -22.74 -21.42
CA ILE A 143 17.63 -22.02 -21.45
C ILE A 143 17.69 -20.94 -20.37
N THR A 144 17.52 -19.68 -20.78
CA THR A 144 17.61 -18.52 -19.90
C THR A 144 16.27 -17.81 -19.84
N ALA A 145 15.84 -17.45 -18.65
CA ALA A 145 14.72 -16.54 -18.39
C ALA A 145 15.22 -15.33 -17.61
N THR A 146 14.76 -14.15 -17.98
CA THR A 146 15.11 -12.90 -17.31
C THR A 146 13.82 -12.15 -17.02
N ALA A 147 13.71 -11.61 -15.84
CA ALA A 147 12.62 -10.73 -15.42
C ALA A 147 13.18 -9.55 -14.64
N THR A 148 12.67 -8.38 -14.91
CA THR A 148 12.94 -7.18 -14.13
C THR A 148 11.62 -6.60 -13.67
N ALA A 149 11.49 -6.42 -12.37
CA ALA A 149 10.37 -5.72 -11.75
C ALA A 149 10.84 -4.39 -11.15
N ALA A 150 9.94 -3.43 -11.07
CA ALA A 150 10.18 -2.14 -10.42
C ALA A 150 8.98 -1.69 -9.60
N SER A 151 9.26 -0.94 -8.55
CA SER A 151 8.23 -0.18 -7.85
C SER A 151 8.15 1.21 -8.49
N VAL A 152 7.08 1.45 -9.23
CA VAL A 152 6.83 2.72 -9.92
C VAL A 152 5.83 3.56 -9.15
N SER A 153 6.00 4.89 -9.18
CA SER A 153 5.02 5.78 -8.56
C SER A 153 3.69 5.70 -9.31
N ALA A 154 2.62 5.51 -8.58
CA ALA A 154 1.25 5.58 -9.12
C ALA A 154 0.79 7.04 -9.31
N GLY A 155 1.62 8.01 -8.93
CA GLY A 155 1.40 9.45 -9.09
C GLY A 155 0.33 10.00 -8.16
N GLY A 156 0.71 10.77 -7.15
CA GLY A 156 -0.16 11.45 -6.20
C GLY A 156 0.09 11.03 -4.75
N SER A 157 -0.32 11.90 -3.83
CA SER A 157 -0.22 11.66 -2.38
C SER A 157 -1.51 11.06 -1.83
N ALA A 158 -1.37 10.27 -0.76
CA ALA A 158 -2.50 9.79 0.00
C ALA A 158 -3.06 10.92 0.86
N CYS A 159 -4.34 11.23 0.70
CA CYS A 159 -5.07 12.15 1.59
C CYS A 159 -5.85 11.40 2.66
N VAL A 160 -6.13 10.14 2.41
CA VAL A 160 -6.77 9.23 3.36
C VAL A 160 -5.87 8.02 3.49
N GLU A 161 -5.39 7.77 4.69
CA GLU A 161 -4.55 6.62 5.00
C GLU A 161 -5.08 5.86 6.21
N ALA A 162 -5.47 4.61 5.98
CA ALA A 162 -5.82 3.69 7.05
C ALA A 162 -4.58 2.86 7.42
N LEU A 163 -4.17 2.96 8.69
CA LEU A 163 -2.96 2.32 9.20
C LEU A 163 -3.18 0.87 9.66
N ALA A 164 -4.45 0.44 9.82
CA ALA A 164 -4.78 -0.91 10.22
C ALA A 164 -4.19 -1.94 9.25
N THR A 165 -3.56 -2.99 9.78
CA THR A 165 -2.98 -4.07 8.99
C THR A 165 -3.96 -5.21 8.68
N SER A 166 -5.16 -5.18 9.24
CA SER A 166 -6.22 -6.17 9.05
C SER A 166 -7.59 -5.52 9.06
N GLY A 167 -8.62 -6.21 8.60
CA GLY A 167 -9.98 -5.69 8.52
C GLY A 167 -10.20 -4.72 7.35
N THR A 168 -11.31 -4.02 7.34
CA THR A 168 -11.62 -3.00 6.33
C THR A 168 -11.07 -1.66 6.80
N GLY A 169 -9.88 -1.28 6.30
CA GLY A 169 -9.20 -0.04 6.69
C GLY A 169 -9.97 1.21 6.28
N ILE A 170 -10.51 1.23 5.05
CA ILE A 170 -11.35 2.32 4.55
C ILE A 170 -12.75 1.78 4.29
N TYR A 171 -13.75 2.36 4.95
CA TYR A 171 -15.13 1.98 4.79
C TYR A 171 -16.00 3.19 4.46
N ASN A 172 -16.68 3.15 3.32
CA ASN A 172 -17.61 4.18 2.91
C ASN A 172 -19.00 3.58 2.76
N ASN A 173 -20.00 4.13 3.50
CA ASN A 173 -21.36 3.60 3.49
C ASN A 173 -22.38 4.71 3.75
N GLY A 174 -23.66 4.35 3.63
CA GLY A 174 -24.77 5.30 3.77
C GLY A 174 -25.02 6.06 2.47
N ASN A 175 -25.30 7.35 2.58
CA ASN A 175 -25.53 8.27 1.44
C ASN A 175 -24.42 9.33 1.35
N THR A 176 -23.19 8.92 1.62
CA THR A 176 -22.03 9.81 1.72
C THR A 176 -21.43 10.07 0.36
N THR A 177 -21.04 11.30 0.07
CA THR A 177 -20.25 11.66 -1.09
C THR A 177 -18.85 12.11 -0.68
N VAL A 178 -17.82 11.40 -1.12
CA VAL A 178 -16.41 11.78 -0.91
C VAL A 178 -15.82 12.25 -2.24
N LYS A 179 -15.40 13.51 -2.30
CA LYS A 179 -14.79 14.14 -3.47
C LYS A 179 -13.32 14.41 -3.18
N ALA A 180 -12.44 13.58 -3.72
CA ALA A 180 -10.99 13.66 -3.55
C ALA A 180 -10.26 13.45 -4.89
N PRO A 181 -10.57 14.24 -5.95
CA PRO A 181 -10.15 13.95 -7.33
C PRO A 181 -8.63 14.01 -7.54
N THR A 182 -7.91 14.72 -6.69
CA THR A 182 -6.44 14.85 -6.75
C THR A 182 -5.73 13.89 -5.80
N CYS A 183 -6.47 13.14 -4.99
CA CYS A 183 -5.99 12.33 -3.89
C CYS A 183 -6.01 10.84 -4.18
N ILE A 184 -5.16 10.11 -3.47
CA ILE A 184 -5.22 8.65 -3.33
C ILE A 184 -5.81 8.32 -1.96
N LEU A 185 -6.75 7.37 -1.92
CA LEU A 185 -7.20 6.74 -0.68
C LEU A 185 -6.41 5.45 -0.51
N PHE A 186 -5.70 5.30 0.61
CA PHE A 186 -4.78 4.18 0.85
C PHE A 186 -5.15 3.39 2.10
N SER A 187 -5.19 2.06 1.98
CA SER A 187 -5.37 1.15 3.12
C SER A 187 -4.17 0.22 3.31
N ASN A 188 -3.56 0.25 4.49
CA ASN A 188 -2.48 -0.66 4.87
C ASN A 188 -2.94 -2.09 5.24
N SER A 189 -4.25 -2.33 5.24
CA SER A 189 -4.81 -3.64 5.57
C SER A 189 -4.50 -4.69 4.49
N THR A 190 -4.13 -5.89 4.92
CA THR A 190 -3.89 -7.06 4.07
C THR A 190 -5.14 -7.85 3.72
N SER A 191 -6.31 -7.45 4.25
CA SER A 191 -7.59 -8.14 4.03
C SER A 191 -8.04 -8.08 2.57
N ALA A 192 -8.80 -9.08 2.11
CA ALA A 192 -9.33 -9.13 0.74
C ALA A 192 -10.24 -7.93 0.41
N ASN A 193 -10.91 -7.37 1.41
CA ASN A 193 -11.74 -6.16 1.31
C ASN A 193 -11.17 -5.06 2.22
N SER A 194 -9.91 -4.70 2.02
CA SER A 194 -9.23 -3.68 2.82
C SER A 194 -9.79 -2.27 2.60
N ALA A 195 -10.40 -2.04 1.45
CA ALA A 195 -11.21 -0.86 1.16
C ALA A 195 -12.57 -1.31 0.61
N SER A 196 -13.65 -0.74 1.15
CA SER A 196 -15.02 -1.13 0.84
C SER A 196 -15.92 0.10 0.69
N ALA A 197 -16.81 0.07 -0.30
CA ALA A 197 -17.85 1.08 -0.49
C ALA A 197 -19.19 0.43 -0.78
N GLY A 198 -20.22 0.87 -0.05
CA GLY A 198 -21.57 0.31 -0.12
C GLY A 198 -22.66 1.35 0.06
N GLY A 199 -23.91 0.88 0.11
CA GLY A 199 -25.09 1.75 0.21
C GLY A 199 -25.25 2.64 -1.03
N SER A 200 -25.78 3.84 -0.83
CA SER A 200 -25.88 4.89 -1.87
C SER A 200 -24.70 5.86 -1.85
N SER A 201 -23.56 5.42 -1.31
CA SER A 201 -22.38 6.26 -1.22
C SER A 201 -21.70 6.44 -2.58
N SER A 202 -20.91 7.52 -2.72
CA SER A 202 -20.09 7.80 -3.90
C SER A 202 -18.73 8.32 -3.49
N VAL A 203 -17.68 7.74 -4.04
CA VAL A 203 -16.30 8.17 -3.82
C VAL A 203 -15.64 8.50 -5.14
N THR A 204 -15.29 9.75 -5.32
CA THR A 204 -14.46 10.20 -6.44
C THR A 204 -13.04 10.41 -5.94
N ALA A 205 -12.07 9.73 -6.53
CA ALA A 205 -10.66 9.87 -6.18
C ALA A 205 -9.75 9.67 -7.40
N LYS A 206 -8.50 10.11 -7.30
CA LYS A 206 -7.48 9.80 -8.31
C LYS A 206 -7.22 8.31 -8.37
N ALA A 207 -7.04 7.68 -7.20
CA ALA A 207 -6.90 6.25 -7.08
C ALA A 207 -7.42 5.75 -5.74
N ILE A 208 -7.80 4.48 -5.69
CA ILE A 208 -7.91 3.70 -4.46
C ILE A 208 -6.80 2.65 -4.47
N ALA A 209 -6.03 2.61 -3.39
CA ALA A 209 -4.89 1.71 -3.25
C ALA A 209 -4.94 0.95 -1.93
N ALA A 210 -4.40 -0.26 -1.91
CA ALA A 210 -4.40 -1.08 -0.71
C ALA A 210 -3.28 -2.11 -0.73
N VAL A 211 -2.80 -2.49 0.45
CA VAL A 211 -1.88 -3.62 0.62
C VAL A 211 -2.59 -4.94 0.32
N GLY A 212 -3.84 -5.06 0.72
CA GLY A 212 -4.70 -6.19 0.37
C GLY A 212 -5.58 -5.94 -0.84
N GLY A 213 -6.73 -6.61 -0.90
CA GLY A 213 -7.70 -6.43 -1.96
C GLY A 213 -8.58 -5.20 -1.77
N ILE A 214 -9.26 -4.81 -2.83
CA ILE A 214 -10.23 -3.72 -2.86
C ILE A 214 -11.57 -4.30 -3.32
N GLN A 215 -12.63 -4.06 -2.55
CA GLN A 215 -13.97 -4.49 -2.94
C GLN A 215 -14.40 -3.80 -4.23
N GLN A 216 -14.78 -4.57 -5.22
CA GLN A 216 -15.38 -4.04 -6.45
C GLN A 216 -16.78 -3.50 -6.15
N SER A 217 -17.02 -2.24 -6.49
CA SER A 217 -18.31 -1.58 -6.27
C SER A 217 -18.50 -0.42 -7.25
N ASN A 218 -19.73 -0.19 -7.67
CA ASN A 218 -20.10 0.97 -8.50
C ASN A 218 -20.04 2.30 -7.73
N ASN A 219 -19.84 2.24 -6.41
CA ASN A 219 -19.68 3.40 -5.55
C ASN A 219 -18.31 4.09 -5.71
N TRP A 220 -17.34 3.41 -6.34
CA TRP A 220 -16.02 3.96 -6.65
C TRP A 220 -16.01 4.62 -8.03
N SER A 221 -15.76 5.93 -8.09
CA SER A 221 -15.47 6.68 -9.31
C SER A 221 -13.99 7.10 -9.27
N VAL A 222 -13.11 6.16 -9.55
CA VAL A 222 -11.65 6.32 -9.45
C VAL A 222 -10.97 6.08 -10.78
N GLN A 223 -9.88 6.80 -11.04
CA GLN A 223 -9.11 6.61 -12.27
C GLN A 223 -8.30 5.32 -12.24
N GLN A 224 -7.88 4.87 -11.05
CA GLN A 224 -7.07 3.66 -10.88
C GLN A 224 -7.47 2.88 -9.63
N TYR A 225 -7.47 1.53 -9.76
CA TYR A 225 -7.50 0.58 -8.66
C TYR A 225 -6.10 -0.01 -8.51
N ILE A 226 -5.50 0.09 -7.31
CA ILE A 226 -4.13 -0.37 -7.03
C ILE A 226 -4.16 -1.31 -5.82
N PRO A 227 -4.75 -2.51 -5.95
CA PRO A 227 -4.66 -3.55 -4.93
C PRO A 227 -3.23 -4.10 -4.87
N TYR A 228 -2.89 -4.72 -3.74
CA TYR A 228 -1.60 -5.38 -3.52
C TYR A 228 -0.41 -4.42 -3.70
N SER A 229 -0.57 -3.20 -3.24
CA SER A 229 0.48 -2.17 -3.21
C SER A 229 1.41 -2.39 -2.01
N PRO A 230 2.69 -2.01 -2.08
CA PRO A 230 3.50 -1.91 -0.87
C PRO A 230 2.87 -1.00 0.18
N ALA A 231 3.02 -1.35 1.47
CA ALA A 231 2.50 -0.54 2.56
C ALA A 231 3.09 0.88 2.55
N LEU A 232 2.27 1.86 2.92
CA LEU A 232 2.75 3.21 3.18
C LEU A 232 3.20 3.34 4.65
N PRO A 233 4.30 4.03 4.91
CA PRO A 233 4.71 4.35 6.27
C PRO A 233 3.78 5.41 6.87
N ASP A 234 3.51 5.31 8.17
CA ASP A 234 2.81 6.36 8.91
C ASP A 234 3.55 7.71 8.78
N PRO A 235 2.94 8.74 8.16
CA PRO A 235 3.60 10.02 7.88
C PRO A 235 3.96 10.80 9.15
N PHE A 236 3.31 10.49 10.26
CA PHE A 236 3.52 11.15 11.55
C PHE A 236 4.18 10.24 12.59
N ALA A 237 4.80 9.13 12.16
CA ALA A 237 5.43 8.13 13.05
C ALA A 237 6.39 8.74 14.08
N ASN A 238 7.06 9.83 13.74
CA ASN A 238 8.05 10.50 14.59
C ASN A 238 7.47 11.65 15.42
N VAL A 239 6.17 11.97 15.29
CA VAL A 239 5.55 13.03 16.08
C VAL A 239 5.14 12.45 17.44
N THR A 240 5.64 13.04 18.52
CA THR A 240 5.35 12.63 19.89
C THR A 240 5.15 13.86 20.76
N PRO A 241 4.07 13.93 21.57
CA PRO A 241 3.89 14.99 22.53
C PRO A 241 4.99 14.98 23.60
N ASP A 242 5.53 16.14 23.94
CA ASP A 242 6.47 16.29 25.07
C ASP A 242 5.69 16.58 26.35
N PRO A 243 5.70 15.68 27.35
CA PRO A 243 5.03 15.93 28.63
C PRO A 243 5.54 17.17 29.38
N ASN A 244 6.79 17.58 29.13
CA ASN A 244 7.39 18.75 29.76
C ASN A 244 6.87 20.07 29.16
N ALA A 245 6.40 20.04 27.92
CA ALA A 245 5.76 21.18 27.25
C ALA A 245 4.30 21.41 27.70
N MET A 246 3.74 20.49 28.53
CA MET A 246 2.36 20.52 28.98
C MET A 246 2.23 21.27 30.30
N ASN A 247 1.65 22.45 30.25
CA ASN A 247 1.36 23.29 31.41
C ASN A 247 -0.13 23.10 31.83
N CYS A 248 -0.38 22.04 32.61
CA CYS A 248 -1.73 21.53 32.80
C CYS A 248 -2.46 22.21 33.98
N THR A 249 -3.72 22.52 33.74
CA THR A 249 -4.74 22.83 34.76
C THR A 249 -5.72 21.67 34.91
N THR A 250 -6.43 21.61 36.02
CA THR A 250 -7.58 20.70 36.24
C THR A 250 -8.88 21.21 35.61
N ALA A 251 -8.89 22.45 35.13
CA ALA A 251 -10.05 23.02 34.46
C ALA A 251 -10.25 22.46 33.07
N ALA A 252 -11.51 22.38 32.64
CA ALA A 252 -11.85 22.09 31.27
C ALA A 252 -11.73 23.36 30.39
N LEU A 253 -11.40 23.17 29.11
CA LEU A 253 -11.48 24.24 28.12
C LEU A 253 -12.92 24.37 27.63
N THR A 254 -13.50 25.56 27.80
CA THR A 254 -14.90 25.82 27.45
C THR A 254 -15.03 27.12 26.67
N GLU A 255 -16.22 27.42 26.16
CA GLU A 255 -16.54 28.70 25.52
C GLU A 255 -16.34 29.93 26.45
N ASN A 256 -16.29 29.72 27.74
CA ASN A 256 -16.10 30.79 28.74
C ASN A 256 -14.61 30.98 29.12
N THR A 257 -13.69 30.23 28.52
CA THR A 257 -12.26 30.32 28.82
C THR A 257 -11.70 31.65 28.32
N ASP A 258 -11.16 32.45 29.22
CA ASP A 258 -10.46 33.69 28.89
C ASP A 258 -8.97 33.42 28.67
N PHE A 259 -8.55 33.41 27.41
CA PHE A 259 -7.18 33.18 27.03
C PHE A 259 -6.19 34.24 27.55
N ALA A 260 -6.68 35.46 27.87
CA ALA A 260 -5.81 36.51 28.41
C ALA A 260 -5.33 36.20 29.83
N THR A 261 -6.09 35.39 30.57
CA THR A 261 -5.79 35.05 31.97
C THR A 261 -5.04 33.73 32.13
N LEU A 262 -4.90 32.95 31.05
CA LEU A 262 -4.26 31.61 31.10
C LEU A 262 -2.73 31.64 31.33
N GLY A 263 -2.08 32.77 31.06
CA GLY A 263 -0.64 32.86 31.17
C GLY A 263 0.04 31.84 30.21
N THR A 264 0.76 30.88 30.79
CA THR A 264 1.44 29.81 30.03
C THR A 264 0.63 28.51 29.95
N THR A 265 -0.59 28.47 30.47
CA THR A 265 -1.44 27.26 30.49
C THR A 265 -1.88 26.91 29.08
N ASN A 266 -1.54 25.68 28.64
CA ASN A 266 -1.88 25.14 27.33
C ASN A 266 -2.47 23.71 27.41
N CYS A 267 -2.74 23.23 28.62
CA CYS A 267 -3.13 21.85 28.88
C CYS A 267 -4.33 21.83 29.84
N PHE A 268 -5.42 21.17 29.44
CA PHE A 268 -6.72 21.15 30.10
C PHE A 268 -7.16 19.72 30.40
N SER A 269 -8.05 19.52 31.37
CA SER A 269 -8.57 18.19 31.68
C SER A 269 -9.41 17.62 30.55
N ASP A 270 -10.31 18.44 30.02
CA ASP A 270 -11.26 18.11 28.94
C ASP A 270 -11.50 19.35 28.08
N MET A 271 -12.19 19.17 26.96
CA MET A 271 -12.72 20.28 26.16
C MET A 271 -14.20 20.08 25.88
N SER A 272 -15.02 21.06 26.20
CA SER A 272 -16.46 21.00 25.96
C SER A 272 -16.98 22.37 25.52
N ILE A 273 -17.64 22.42 24.37
CA ILE A 273 -18.27 23.62 23.83
C ILE A 273 -19.77 23.37 23.71
N GLY A 274 -20.56 24.16 24.41
CA GLY A 274 -22.01 24.03 24.45
C GLY A 274 -22.67 24.36 23.10
N SER A 275 -23.88 23.81 22.90
CA SER A 275 -24.65 24.07 21.65
C SER A 275 -24.92 25.58 21.50
N ASN A 276 -24.80 26.09 20.27
CA ASN A 276 -24.93 27.50 19.92
C ASN A 276 -23.94 28.44 20.65
N LYS A 277 -22.85 27.87 21.16
CA LYS A 277 -21.73 28.63 21.73
C LYS A 277 -20.54 28.60 20.79
N THR A 278 -19.63 29.55 20.96
CA THR A 278 -18.44 29.66 20.15
C THR A 278 -17.21 29.87 21.02
N LEU A 279 -16.19 29.07 20.83
CA LEU A 279 -14.86 29.29 21.37
C LEU A 279 -13.92 29.79 20.28
N ASN A 280 -13.37 30.98 20.46
CA ASN A 280 -12.35 31.55 19.60
C ASN A 280 -10.98 31.47 20.28
N VAL A 281 -10.05 30.71 19.70
CA VAL A 281 -8.69 30.63 20.19
C VAL A 281 -7.86 31.74 19.53
N PRO A 282 -6.98 32.44 20.26
CA PRO A 282 -6.06 33.40 19.66
C PRO A 282 -5.21 32.74 18.57
N ALA A 283 -4.97 33.49 17.48
CA ALA A 283 -4.16 32.96 16.37
C ALA A 283 -2.75 32.57 16.86
N ASN A 284 -2.26 31.43 16.38
CA ASN A 284 -0.95 30.86 16.73
C ASN A 284 -0.77 30.60 18.24
N PHE A 285 -1.84 30.28 18.96
CA PHE A 285 -1.78 29.89 20.37
C PHE A 285 -0.86 28.68 20.61
N GLY A 286 -0.70 27.84 19.61
CA GLY A 286 0.13 26.62 19.65
C GLY A 286 -0.69 25.37 19.97
N PRO A 287 -0.04 24.30 20.48
CA PRO A 287 -0.73 23.09 20.81
C PRO A 287 -1.61 23.25 22.05
N ILE A 288 -2.84 22.78 21.95
CA ILE A 288 -3.80 22.69 23.07
C ILE A 288 -3.87 21.23 23.48
N TYR A 289 -3.32 20.91 24.64
CA TYR A 289 -3.30 19.56 25.16
C TYR A 289 -4.55 19.23 25.98
N ILE A 290 -5.14 18.08 25.72
CA ILE A 290 -6.21 17.50 26.53
C ILE A 290 -5.64 16.31 27.28
N ASN A 291 -5.54 16.46 28.61
CA ASN A 291 -4.80 15.56 29.50
C ASN A 291 -5.70 14.40 29.98
N GLY A 292 -5.87 13.40 29.13
CA GLY A 292 -6.64 12.20 29.39
C GLY A 292 -8.16 12.37 29.24
N GLY A 293 -8.67 13.56 28.98
CA GLY A 293 -10.08 13.85 28.77
C GLY A 293 -10.51 13.78 27.34
N ASP A 294 -11.78 14.07 27.10
CA ASP A 294 -12.42 14.05 25.79
C ASP A 294 -12.57 15.48 25.22
N ILE A 295 -12.77 15.54 23.89
CA ILE A 295 -13.16 16.75 23.18
C ILE A 295 -14.62 16.59 22.73
N ASP A 296 -15.53 17.42 23.25
CA ASP A 296 -16.97 17.44 22.91
C ASP A 296 -17.34 18.80 22.30
N LEU A 297 -17.52 18.85 20.99
CA LEU A 297 -17.82 20.05 20.21
C LEU A 297 -19.30 20.02 19.78
N LYS A 298 -20.17 20.56 20.61
CA LYS A 298 -21.59 20.78 20.26
C LYS A 298 -21.83 22.15 19.62
N GLY A 299 -20.96 23.11 19.89
CA GLY A 299 -20.93 24.47 19.35
C GLY A 299 -19.76 24.65 18.37
N SER A 300 -19.48 25.91 18.04
CA SER A 300 -18.45 26.27 17.08
C SER A 300 -17.08 26.43 17.74
N PHE A 301 -16.05 25.92 17.08
CA PHE A 301 -14.65 26.02 17.49
C PHE A 301 -13.82 26.66 16.40
N ASN A 302 -13.16 27.78 16.70
CA ASN A 302 -12.32 28.51 15.77
C ASN A 302 -10.90 28.58 16.29
N CYS A 303 -9.95 27.98 15.55
CA CYS A 303 -8.55 28.00 15.89
C CYS A 303 -7.68 28.10 14.63
N ASN A 304 -6.93 29.15 14.52
CA ASN A 304 -6.00 29.38 13.42
C ASN A 304 -4.56 29.21 13.88
N GLY A 305 -3.86 28.22 13.31
CA GLY A 305 -2.46 27.90 13.65
C GLY A 305 -2.32 27.16 14.99
N CYS A 306 -3.26 26.27 15.31
CA CYS A 306 -3.18 25.42 16.50
C CYS A 306 -3.38 23.94 16.18
N THR A 307 -3.02 23.10 17.15
CA THR A 307 -3.31 21.65 17.14
C THR A 307 -4.05 21.27 18.41
N LEU A 308 -5.17 20.55 18.28
CA LEU A 308 -5.79 19.86 19.40
C LEU A 308 -5.06 18.54 19.64
N VAL A 309 -4.47 18.35 20.81
CA VAL A 309 -3.62 17.20 21.15
C VAL A 309 -4.26 16.37 22.24
N LEU A 310 -4.89 15.27 21.88
CA LEU A 310 -5.39 14.26 22.81
C LEU A 310 -4.23 13.40 23.30
N THR A 311 -3.82 13.59 24.53
CA THR A 311 -2.69 12.88 25.16
C THR A 311 -2.88 12.76 26.67
N ASN A 312 -1.85 12.34 27.37
CA ASN A 312 -1.84 12.33 28.85
C ASN A 312 -0.43 12.64 29.34
N LYS A 313 -0.32 13.58 30.27
CA LYS A 313 0.95 13.94 30.92
C LYS A 313 1.55 12.77 31.69
N ASN A 314 0.71 11.86 32.21
CA ASN A 314 1.17 10.56 32.68
C ASN A 314 1.64 9.73 31.50
N THR A 315 2.92 9.33 31.50
CA THR A 315 3.57 8.60 30.42
C THR A 315 3.35 7.08 30.48
N ALA A 316 2.63 6.57 31.46
CA ALA A 316 2.31 5.14 31.55
C ALA A 316 1.55 4.65 30.31
N SER A 317 1.84 3.44 29.86
CA SER A 317 1.26 2.86 28.65
C SER A 317 -0.28 2.69 28.73
N ASN A 318 -0.82 2.57 29.93
CA ASN A 318 -2.24 2.46 30.23
C ASN A 318 -2.90 3.80 30.59
N ALA A 319 -2.20 4.93 30.46
CA ALA A 319 -2.79 6.24 30.71
C ALA A 319 -3.92 6.50 29.71
N ARG A 320 -5.06 6.95 30.22
CA ARG A 320 -6.24 7.23 29.38
C ARG A 320 -5.91 8.29 28.34
N ILE A 321 -6.25 8.01 27.11
CA ILE A 321 -6.28 8.97 26.00
C ILE A 321 -7.73 9.14 25.59
N GLY A 322 -8.16 10.38 25.54
CA GLY A 322 -9.55 10.69 25.21
C GLY A 322 -9.88 10.62 23.73
N THR A 323 -11.13 10.90 23.43
CA THR A 323 -11.71 10.87 22.07
C THR A 323 -12.25 12.24 21.67
N VAL A 324 -12.50 12.39 20.36
CA VAL A 324 -13.21 13.55 19.80
C VAL A 324 -14.63 13.18 19.46
N SER A 325 -15.57 14.02 19.85
CA SER A 325 -16.96 14.00 19.41
C SER A 325 -17.36 15.40 18.94
N SER A 326 -17.63 15.56 17.66
CA SER A 326 -18.16 16.81 17.11
C SER A 326 -19.58 16.59 16.62
N ASN A 327 -20.49 17.51 16.95
CA ASN A 327 -21.88 17.48 16.49
C ASN A 327 -21.97 17.92 15.02
N ALA A 328 -22.92 17.37 14.30
CA ALA A 328 -23.18 17.71 12.90
C ALA A 328 -23.63 19.17 12.66
N GLN A 329 -24.06 19.88 13.70
CA GLN A 329 -24.45 21.30 13.64
C GLN A 329 -23.30 22.24 14.04
N ALA A 330 -22.19 21.72 14.54
CA ALA A 330 -21.04 22.52 14.91
C ALA A 330 -20.30 23.03 13.67
N THR A 331 -20.00 24.33 13.62
CA THR A 331 -19.17 24.91 12.57
C THR A 331 -17.76 25.07 13.12
N ASN A 332 -16.85 24.21 12.69
CA ASN A 332 -15.48 24.19 13.17
C ASN A 332 -14.51 24.75 12.11
N THR A 333 -13.74 25.76 12.48
CA THR A 333 -12.66 26.29 11.66
C THR A 333 -11.33 25.98 12.35
N ILE A 334 -10.62 24.98 11.84
CA ILE A 334 -9.34 24.54 12.40
C ILE A 334 -8.27 24.59 11.32
N THR A 335 -7.24 25.40 11.54
CA THR A 335 -6.07 25.46 10.66
C THR A 335 -4.85 25.02 11.44
N ALA A 336 -4.14 24.02 10.93
CA ALA A 336 -2.93 23.49 11.54
C ALA A 336 -1.79 24.54 11.60
N PRO A 337 -0.85 24.41 12.54
CA PRO A 337 0.35 25.24 12.57
C PRO A 337 1.29 24.88 11.41
N THR A 338 2.01 25.87 10.92
CA THR A 338 2.98 25.72 9.81
C THR A 338 4.39 25.41 10.29
N SER A 339 4.61 25.34 11.61
CA SER A 339 5.89 25.06 12.25
C SER A 339 5.73 24.32 13.58
N GLY A 340 6.82 23.88 14.18
CA GLY A 340 6.83 23.17 15.46
C GLY A 340 6.55 21.67 15.34
N THR A 341 6.43 21.01 16.50
CA THR A 341 6.25 19.54 16.61
C THR A 341 5.03 19.03 15.85
N PHE A 342 3.94 19.78 15.88
CA PHE A 342 2.66 19.41 15.28
C PHE A 342 2.42 20.13 13.94
N LYS A 343 3.45 20.54 13.25
CA LYS A 343 3.35 21.15 11.93
C LYS A 343 2.44 20.34 11.01
N GLY A 344 1.45 20.99 10.43
CA GLY A 344 0.52 20.37 9.48
C GLY A 344 -0.54 19.46 10.11
N ILE A 345 -0.64 19.38 11.46
CA ILE A 345 -1.60 18.55 12.15
C ILE A 345 -2.63 19.44 12.87
N ALA A 346 -3.90 19.27 12.50
CA ALA A 346 -5.03 19.97 13.12
C ALA A 346 -5.51 19.26 14.40
N ILE A 347 -5.63 17.94 14.37
CA ILE A 347 -5.98 17.11 15.53
C ILE A 347 -5.01 15.93 15.59
N TYR A 348 -4.38 15.77 16.73
CA TYR A 348 -3.45 14.68 17.04
C TYR A 348 -3.98 13.84 18.20
N GLN A 349 -4.00 12.52 18.04
CA GLN A 349 -4.26 11.59 19.14
C GLN A 349 -3.01 10.75 19.41
N ASP A 350 -2.68 10.61 20.68
CA ASP A 350 -1.54 9.82 21.15
C ASP A 350 -1.69 8.34 20.80
N ARG A 351 -0.57 7.71 20.42
CA ARG A 351 -0.50 6.27 20.05
C ARG A 351 -0.83 5.31 21.19
N ARG A 352 -0.99 5.79 22.41
CA ARG A 352 -1.47 5.02 23.57
C ARG A 352 -2.99 4.85 23.60
N ALA A 353 -3.73 5.45 22.66
CA ALA A 353 -5.17 5.24 22.50
C ALA A 353 -5.51 3.76 22.29
N THR A 354 -6.70 3.33 22.68
CA THR A 354 -7.07 1.92 22.89
C THR A 354 -8.13 1.38 21.95
N GLY A 355 -8.27 1.94 20.74
CA GLY A 355 -9.18 1.39 19.71
C GLY A 355 -10.62 1.90 19.84
N ASN A 356 -10.80 3.15 20.22
CA ASN A 356 -12.10 3.83 20.28
C ASN A 356 -12.51 4.40 18.91
N THR A 357 -13.65 5.08 18.87
CA THR A 357 -14.13 5.81 17.70
C THR A 357 -14.14 7.30 17.96
N ASN A 358 -13.44 8.05 17.13
CA ASN A 358 -13.46 9.50 17.12
C ASN A 358 -14.44 9.95 16.03
N LYS A 359 -15.45 10.73 16.42
CA LYS A 359 -16.49 11.23 15.52
C LYS A 359 -16.23 12.69 15.19
N VAL A 360 -15.84 12.94 13.96
CA VAL A 360 -15.63 14.29 13.45
C VAL A 360 -16.77 14.59 12.47
N ASN A 361 -17.81 15.24 12.99
CA ASN A 361 -18.94 15.68 12.19
C ASN A 361 -18.72 17.16 11.85
N GLY A 362 -19.00 17.54 10.63
CA GLY A 362 -18.96 18.92 10.20
C GLY A 362 -20.35 19.45 9.89
N GLY A 363 -20.71 20.59 10.45
CA GLY A 363 -21.84 21.39 9.97
C GLY A 363 -21.46 22.12 8.69
N SER A 364 -22.47 22.65 7.99
CA SER A 364 -22.27 23.51 6.83
C SER A 364 -21.34 24.68 7.17
N GLY A 365 -20.30 24.88 6.39
CA GLY A 365 -19.30 25.93 6.59
C GLY A 365 -18.11 25.55 7.48
N SER A 366 -18.00 24.30 7.95
CA SER A 366 -16.78 23.85 8.62
C SER A 366 -15.58 23.84 7.69
N VAL A 367 -14.46 24.41 8.14
CA VAL A 367 -13.20 24.46 7.42
C VAL A 367 -12.14 23.72 8.22
N LEU A 368 -11.58 22.67 7.62
CA LEU A 368 -10.48 21.93 8.21
C LEU A 368 -9.26 22.02 7.29
N SER A 369 -8.16 22.57 7.81
CA SER A 369 -6.89 22.66 7.10
C SER A 369 -5.80 22.03 7.94
N GLY A 370 -5.31 20.84 7.54
CA GLY A 370 -4.33 20.06 8.27
C GLY A 370 -4.75 18.60 8.43
N ALA A 371 -3.87 17.81 9.04
CA ALA A 371 -4.09 16.39 9.25
C ALA A 371 -4.96 16.09 10.47
N LEU A 372 -5.85 15.12 10.33
CA LEU A 372 -6.51 14.41 11.44
C LEU A 372 -5.78 13.10 11.66
N TYR A 373 -5.12 12.96 12.81
CA TYR A 373 -4.25 11.84 13.11
C TYR A 373 -4.74 11.05 14.33
N PHE A 374 -5.25 9.81 14.08
CA PHE A 374 -5.80 8.89 15.07
C PHE A 374 -5.23 7.47 14.89
N PRO A 375 -3.92 7.26 15.15
CA PRO A 375 -3.18 6.08 14.68
C PRO A 375 -3.63 4.75 15.27
N ARG A 376 -4.39 4.76 16.37
CA ARG A 376 -4.86 3.53 17.03
C ARG A 376 -6.38 3.42 17.06
N ASP A 377 -7.07 4.48 16.72
CA ASP A 377 -8.52 4.59 16.81
C ASP A 377 -9.18 4.68 15.43
N THR A 378 -10.48 4.51 15.39
CA THR A 378 -11.30 4.75 14.20
C THR A 378 -11.60 6.24 14.09
N LEU A 379 -11.32 6.82 12.92
CA LEU A 379 -11.84 8.13 12.53
C LEU A 379 -13.14 7.93 11.76
N GLN A 380 -14.23 8.34 12.34
CA GLN A 380 -15.55 8.32 11.70
C GLN A 380 -15.97 9.74 11.33
N ILE A 381 -16.23 9.94 10.05
CA ILE A 381 -16.71 11.22 9.51
C ILE A 381 -18.16 11.06 9.12
N ASN A 382 -19.03 11.74 9.88
CA ASN A 382 -20.45 11.82 9.61
C ASN A 382 -20.79 13.29 9.34
N GLY A 383 -21.71 13.56 8.46
CA GLY A 383 -22.18 14.91 8.30
C GLY A 383 -23.60 14.95 7.77
N THR A 384 -24.30 16.03 8.03
CA THR A 384 -25.58 16.39 7.38
C THR A 384 -25.41 17.57 6.44
N GLY A 385 -24.19 18.08 6.26
CA GLY A 385 -23.86 19.22 5.40
C GLY A 385 -22.51 19.04 4.69
N ASP A 386 -22.18 19.98 3.84
CA ASP A 386 -20.93 19.99 3.09
C ASP A 386 -19.77 20.38 4.03
N VAL A 387 -18.83 19.48 4.24
CA VAL A 387 -17.54 19.79 4.87
C VAL A 387 -16.61 20.21 3.76
N VAL A 388 -16.32 21.51 3.67
CA VAL A 388 -15.33 22.03 2.75
C VAL A 388 -13.97 21.90 3.39
N SER A 389 -13.29 20.81 3.13
CA SER A 389 -11.89 20.62 3.53
C SER A 389 -11.01 20.94 2.34
N LEU A 390 -10.48 22.15 2.28
CA LEU A 390 -9.62 22.56 1.19
C LEU A 390 -8.28 21.82 1.20
N CYS A 391 -7.72 21.54 2.40
CA CYS A 391 -6.40 20.93 2.56
C CYS A 391 -6.41 20.03 3.78
N ALA A 392 -6.89 18.78 3.65
CA ALA A 392 -6.93 17.85 4.76
C ALA A 392 -6.26 16.51 4.40
N MET A 393 -5.72 15.88 5.43
CA MET A 393 -5.20 14.54 5.40
C MET A 393 -5.79 13.73 6.56
N PHE A 394 -6.38 12.58 6.28
CA PHE A 394 -6.98 11.70 7.29
C PHE A 394 -6.10 10.48 7.46
N VAL A 395 -5.44 10.38 8.61
CA VAL A 395 -4.58 9.26 8.98
C VAL A 395 -5.11 8.64 10.25
N ALA A 396 -5.63 7.42 10.16
CA ALA A 396 -6.22 6.74 11.31
C ALA A 396 -6.02 5.23 11.23
N ASN A 397 -6.24 4.51 12.34
CA ASN A 397 -6.24 3.05 12.28
C ASN A 397 -7.29 2.56 11.27
N TYR A 398 -8.54 3.04 11.41
CA TYR A 398 -9.61 2.83 10.43
C TYR A 398 -10.23 4.18 10.06
N VAL A 399 -10.60 4.36 8.79
CA VAL A 399 -11.31 5.55 8.31
C VAL A 399 -12.69 5.14 7.80
N VAL A 400 -13.71 5.73 8.40
CA VAL A 400 -15.12 5.42 8.11
C VAL A 400 -15.84 6.69 7.69
N PHE A 401 -16.40 6.68 6.48
CA PHE A 401 -17.28 7.72 5.98
C PHE A 401 -18.72 7.20 6.00
N THR A 402 -19.63 7.92 6.68
CA THR A 402 -21.02 7.49 6.82
C THR A 402 -21.94 8.70 6.94
N GLY A 403 -23.25 8.47 6.94
CA GLY A 403 -24.25 9.55 7.03
C GLY A 403 -24.69 10.03 5.65
N THR A 404 -25.02 11.33 5.53
CA THR A 404 -25.53 12.00 4.32
C THR A 404 -24.65 13.18 3.90
N SER A 405 -23.37 13.17 4.24
CA SER A 405 -22.45 14.28 4.01
C SER A 405 -21.79 14.27 2.64
N SER A 406 -21.43 15.46 2.18
CA SER A 406 -20.47 15.66 1.08
C SER A 406 -19.14 16.16 1.68
N ILE A 407 -18.05 15.45 1.40
CA ILE A 407 -16.71 15.74 1.89
C ILE A 407 -15.82 16.02 0.69
N ALA A 408 -15.23 17.22 0.62
CA ALA A 408 -14.26 17.56 -0.39
C ALA A 408 -12.85 17.58 0.22
N ILE A 409 -11.92 16.85 -0.36
CA ILE A 409 -10.52 16.73 0.10
C ILE A 409 -9.60 17.07 -1.06
N SER A 410 -8.67 18.01 -0.84
CA SER A 410 -7.57 18.30 -1.77
C SER A 410 -6.26 17.71 -1.29
N SER A 411 -5.42 17.30 -2.23
CA SER A 411 -4.13 16.69 -1.96
C SER A 411 -3.19 17.64 -1.22
N PRO A 412 -2.37 17.15 -0.26
CA PRO A 412 -1.27 17.92 0.29
C PRO A 412 -0.30 18.47 -0.77
N ASP A 413 -0.21 17.81 -1.91
CA ASP A 413 0.62 18.25 -3.05
C ASP A 413 -0.06 19.32 -3.92
N ASP A 414 -1.33 19.64 -3.68
CA ASP A 414 -2.01 20.73 -4.37
C ASP A 414 -1.34 22.06 -3.99
N THR A 415 -1.12 22.91 -4.99
CA THR A 415 -0.50 24.23 -4.77
C THR A 415 -1.25 25.08 -3.75
N ALA A 416 -2.58 24.92 -3.68
CA ALA A 416 -3.41 25.55 -2.67
C ALA A 416 -3.14 25.06 -1.24
N CYS A 417 -2.51 23.88 -1.07
CA CYS A 417 -2.22 23.23 0.20
C CYS A 417 -0.76 23.33 0.64
N SER A 418 0.12 23.85 -0.19
CA SER A 418 1.56 23.94 0.07
C SER A 418 1.92 24.72 1.34
N GLY A 419 1.07 25.66 1.74
CA GLY A 419 1.27 26.48 2.97
C GLY A 419 0.88 25.79 4.28
N VAL A 420 0.15 24.68 4.26
CA VAL A 420 -0.38 24.02 5.47
C VAL A 420 0.70 23.20 6.21
N GLY A 421 1.74 22.81 5.52
CA GLY A 421 2.88 22.11 6.12
C GLY A 421 2.66 20.63 6.37
N MET A 422 1.61 20.05 5.81
CA MET A 422 1.40 18.60 5.82
C MET A 422 2.53 17.88 5.07
N PRO A 423 2.95 16.68 5.51
CA PRO A 423 3.90 15.90 4.75
C PRO A 423 3.27 15.45 3.43
N SER A 424 3.99 15.61 2.32
CA SER A 424 3.66 14.87 1.11
C SER A 424 4.00 13.41 1.38
N ASN A 425 3.01 12.55 1.53
CA ASN A 425 3.26 11.12 1.56
C ASN A 425 3.81 10.72 0.19
N SER A 426 5.00 10.16 0.23
CA SER A 426 5.67 9.67 -0.97
C SER A 426 4.71 8.77 -1.76
N ALA A 427 4.58 9.10 -3.02
CA ALA A 427 3.64 8.51 -3.97
C ALA A 427 3.40 7.02 -3.73
N THR A 428 2.13 6.64 -3.64
CA THR A 428 1.71 5.23 -3.67
C THR A 428 2.47 4.49 -4.77
N LYS A 429 3.09 3.39 -4.42
CA LYS A 429 3.95 2.62 -5.33
C LYS A 429 3.18 1.42 -5.86
N MET A 430 3.29 1.20 -7.15
CA MET A 430 2.78 0.02 -7.82
C MET A 430 3.95 -0.85 -8.26
N VAL A 431 3.93 -2.12 -7.89
CA VAL A 431 4.94 -3.08 -8.37
C VAL A 431 4.49 -3.66 -9.69
N ARG A 432 5.36 -3.62 -10.67
CA ARG A 432 5.10 -4.21 -12.00
C ARG A 432 6.38 -4.73 -12.65
N LEU A 433 6.22 -5.69 -13.55
CA LEU A 433 7.27 -6.08 -14.48
C LEU A 433 7.52 -4.96 -15.48
N ILE A 434 8.79 -4.70 -15.77
CA ILE A 434 9.24 -3.70 -16.75
C ILE A 434 10.09 -4.29 -17.86
N ALA A 435 10.63 -5.51 -17.67
CA ALA A 435 11.35 -6.30 -18.67
C ALA A 435 11.35 -7.79 -18.28
#